data_6263d5db44af60cfbad327b5a01e585f
#
_entry.id   6263d5db44af60cfbad327b5a01e585f
#
_cell.length_a   1.000
_cell.length_b   1.000
_cell.length_c   1.000
_cell.angle_alpha   90.00
_cell.angle_beta   90.00
_cell.angle_gamma   90.00
#
_symmetry.space_group_name_H-M   'P 1'
#
loop_
_entity.id
_entity.type
_entity.pdbx_description
1 polymer ?
#
loop_
_entity_poly.entity_id
_entity_poly.type
_entity_poly.pdbx_seq_one_letter_code
_entity_poly.pdbx_strand_id
1 'polypeptide(L)'
;MILKKDTILIVGAGNMGFAFISALLDNKISPKQINIIEKKPTLKLKKISKAKKINLFKSIDELNIKTKISITLIAIKPNQLDSLFTQEFNSKTKNSILISIVAGKTMGTLKKLSGNNKDIARAMTNTPVTVGFGTSIIYFLKTTTKTNKNKATHLLNLVGQVDEIKNEKHIDTFTALFGSGPAYLYLLIEIWSDLAKKYGLKNSEEMVVQTMLGSLLLLLKTQDSPKSLRAGVTSKGGTTEAALAEFTKNNNLQKLFKTAVSKAIKRAGTLSKS
;
A
#
# COMPACT_ATOMS: atom_id res chain seq x y z
N MET A 1 -5.09 22.86 -1.92
CA MET A 1 -4.43 21.56 -2.13
C MET A 1 -3.32 21.46 -1.08
N ILE A 2 -3.41 20.49 -0.17
CA ILE A 2 -2.65 20.42 1.11
C ILE A 2 -1.13 20.34 0.89
N LEU A 3 -0.64 19.64 -0.15
CA LEU A 3 0.80 19.39 -0.35
C LEU A 3 1.54 20.40 -1.24
N LYS A 4 0.90 21.42 -1.77
CA LYS A 4 1.52 22.34 -2.77
C LYS A 4 2.71 23.17 -2.27
N LYS A 5 2.87 23.31 -0.96
CA LYS A 5 3.98 24.06 -0.35
C LYS A 5 4.96 23.17 0.43
N ASP A 6 4.74 21.85 0.42
CA ASP A 6 5.54 20.93 1.22
C ASP A 6 6.75 20.43 0.44
N THR A 7 7.90 20.35 1.10
CA THR A 7 9.08 19.64 0.59
C THR A 7 8.98 18.18 1.01
N ILE A 8 8.92 17.29 0.04
CA ILE A 8 8.68 15.86 0.23
C ILE A 8 9.96 15.10 -0.05
N LEU A 9 10.38 14.28 0.91
CA LEU A 9 11.47 13.33 0.77
C LEU A 9 10.90 11.92 0.67
N ILE A 10 11.25 11.19 -0.38
CA ILE A 10 10.93 9.77 -0.55
C ILE A 10 12.23 8.97 -0.46
N VAL A 11 12.30 8.06 0.51
CA VAL A 11 13.44 7.18 0.72
C VAL A 11 13.10 5.78 0.24
N GLY A 12 13.75 5.36 -0.84
CA GLY A 12 13.44 4.15 -1.58
C GLY A 12 12.45 4.42 -2.72
N ALA A 13 12.85 4.06 -3.94
CA ALA A 13 12.04 4.21 -5.16
C ALA A 13 11.84 2.85 -5.86
N GLY A 14 11.66 1.78 -5.07
CA GLY A 14 11.09 0.52 -5.55
C GLY A 14 9.63 0.70 -5.98
N ASN A 15 8.91 -0.40 -6.24
CA ASN A 15 7.53 -0.34 -6.75
C ASN A 15 6.63 0.61 -5.93
N MET A 16 6.68 0.51 -4.59
CA MET A 16 5.85 1.33 -3.71
C MET A 16 6.25 2.81 -3.73
N GLY A 17 7.54 3.11 -3.51
CA GLY A 17 8.02 4.49 -3.54
C GLY A 17 7.82 5.15 -4.91
N PHE A 18 7.99 4.40 -6.00
CA PHE A 18 7.74 4.89 -7.35
C PHE A 18 6.26 5.22 -7.60
N ALA A 19 5.33 4.44 -7.03
CA ALA A 19 3.89 4.75 -7.10
C ALA A 19 3.57 6.12 -6.50
N PHE A 20 4.15 6.44 -5.33
CA PHE A 20 3.98 7.76 -4.71
C PHE A 20 4.61 8.88 -5.55
N ILE A 21 5.79 8.65 -6.14
CA ILE A 21 6.43 9.62 -7.03
C ILE A 21 5.51 9.92 -8.22
N SER A 22 4.98 8.90 -8.87
CA SER A 22 4.05 9.06 -9.99
C SER A 22 2.78 9.81 -9.57
N ALA A 23 2.16 9.40 -8.47
CA ALA A 23 0.95 10.04 -7.95
C ALA A 23 1.16 11.53 -7.59
N LEU A 24 2.32 11.88 -7.03
CA LEU A 24 2.66 13.29 -6.78
C LEU A 24 2.73 14.11 -8.07
N LEU A 25 3.35 13.56 -9.11
CA LEU A 25 3.46 14.22 -10.41
C LEU A 25 2.09 14.36 -11.10
N ASP A 26 1.27 13.31 -11.06
CA ASP A 26 -0.08 13.29 -11.66
C ASP A 26 -1.01 14.29 -10.95
N ASN A 27 -0.81 14.51 -9.66
CA ASN A 27 -1.49 15.52 -8.86
C ASN A 27 -0.85 16.92 -8.93
N LYS A 28 0.03 17.16 -9.92
CA LYS A 28 0.64 18.46 -10.22
C LYS A 28 1.43 19.06 -9.04
N ILE A 29 2.02 18.20 -8.19
CA ILE A 29 3.00 18.63 -7.21
C ILE A 29 4.29 19.00 -7.98
N SER A 30 4.84 20.17 -7.66
CA SER A 30 6.05 20.64 -8.34
C SER A 30 7.20 19.64 -8.21
N PRO A 31 7.84 19.22 -9.31
CA PRO A 31 8.98 18.31 -9.24
C PRO A 31 10.13 18.80 -8.34
N LYS A 32 10.30 20.12 -8.20
CA LYS A 32 11.30 20.74 -7.32
C LYS A 32 11.04 20.49 -5.84
N GLN A 33 9.80 20.14 -5.46
CA GLN A 33 9.42 19.79 -4.10
C GLN A 33 9.67 18.31 -3.78
N ILE A 34 9.88 17.48 -4.80
CA ILE A 34 10.07 16.03 -4.68
C ILE A 34 11.58 15.74 -4.64
N ASN A 35 12.01 15.16 -3.54
CA ASN A 35 13.38 14.73 -3.31
C ASN A 35 13.38 13.22 -3.12
N ILE A 36 14.25 12.51 -3.79
CA ILE A 36 14.30 11.05 -3.78
C ILE A 36 15.69 10.61 -3.34
N ILE A 37 15.75 9.70 -2.35
CA ILE A 37 16.97 8.97 -2.03
C ILE A 37 16.79 7.53 -2.50
N GLU A 38 17.62 7.10 -3.46
CA GLU A 38 17.67 5.73 -3.96
C GLU A 38 19.11 5.31 -4.28
N LYS A 39 19.62 4.33 -3.54
CA LYS A 39 21.01 3.87 -3.66
C LYS A 39 21.33 3.31 -5.07
N LYS A 40 20.36 2.60 -5.65
CA LYS A 40 20.50 1.93 -6.95
C LYS A 40 19.33 2.31 -7.88
N PRO A 41 19.27 3.55 -8.39
CA PRO A 41 18.14 4.02 -9.18
C PRO A 41 18.04 3.27 -10.51
N THR A 42 16.84 2.80 -10.82
CA THR A 42 16.52 2.15 -12.11
C THR A 42 16.67 3.13 -13.26
N LEU A 43 16.85 2.60 -14.49
CA LEU A 43 16.87 3.43 -15.71
C LEU A 43 15.59 4.27 -15.87
N LYS A 44 14.44 3.69 -15.54
CA LYS A 44 13.14 4.39 -15.55
C LYS A 44 13.14 5.58 -14.59
N LEU A 45 13.61 5.39 -13.36
CA LEU A 45 13.68 6.46 -12.36
C LEU A 45 14.63 7.58 -12.81
N LYS A 46 15.82 7.23 -13.32
CA LYS A 46 16.79 8.21 -13.85
C LYS A 46 16.20 9.03 -14.99
N LYS A 47 15.52 8.38 -15.96
CA LYS A 47 14.89 9.07 -17.10
C LYS A 47 13.81 10.05 -16.64
N ILE A 48 12.89 9.62 -15.76
CA ILE A 48 11.81 10.49 -15.28
C ILE A 48 12.35 11.65 -14.42
N SER A 49 13.32 11.38 -13.55
CA SER A 49 13.93 12.41 -12.71
C SER A 49 14.61 13.49 -13.54
N LYS A 50 15.36 13.10 -14.59
CA LYS A 50 15.99 14.04 -15.52
C LYS A 50 14.94 14.83 -16.31
N ALA A 51 13.96 14.16 -16.91
CA ALA A 51 12.94 14.78 -17.75
C ALA A 51 12.03 15.76 -16.97
N LYS A 52 11.68 15.43 -15.74
CA LYS A 52 10.81 16.25 -14.87
C LYS A 52 11.59 17.18 -13.93
N LYS A 53 12.93 17.13 -13.92
CA LYS A 53 13.80 17.89 -13.00
C LYS A 53 13.51 17.61 -11.52
N ILE A 54 13.32 16.31 -11.16
CA ILE A 54 13.15 15.84 -9.79
C ILE A 54 14.53 15.68 -9.18
N ASN A 55 14.69 16.05 -7.91
CA ASN A 55 15.94 15.87 -7.18
C ASN A 55 16.14 14.40 -6.81
N LEU A 56 17.19 13.77 -7.36
CA LEU A 56 17.53 12.37 -7.13
C LEU A 56 18.94 12.27 -6.53
N PHE A 57 19.03 11.65 -5.34
CA PHE A 57 20.25 11.48 -4.56
C PHE A 57 20.48 9.99 -4.29
N LYS A 58 21.74 9.60 -4.09
CA LYS A 58 22.10 8.23 -3.70
C LYS A 58 22.07 8.02 -2.19
N SER A 59 22.36 9.08 -1.41
CA SER A 59 22.37 9.05 0.05
C SER A 59 21.80 10.34 0.65
N ILE A 60 21.61 10.32 1.97
CA ILE A 60 21.16 11.52 2.71
C ILE A 60 22.26 12.59 2.72
N ASP A 61 23.52 12.21 2.65
CA ASP A 61 24.65 13.13 2.70
C ASP A 61 24.69 14.02 1.44
N GLU A 62 24.28 13.47 0.30
CA GLU A 62 24.16 14.21 -0.96
C GLU A 62 23.00 15.22 -0.95
N LEU A 63 22.05 15.07 0.00
CA LEU A 63 20.83 15.88 0.07
C LEU A 63 21.17 17.32 0.49
N ASN A 64 21.40 18.17 -0.50
CA ASN A 64 21.66 19.60 -0.31
C ASN A 64 20.43 20.43 -0.73
N ILE A 65 19.43 20.52 0.15
CA ILE A 65 18.22 21.30 -0.06
C ILE A 65 18.17 22.47 0.91
N LYS A 66 17.83 23.66 0.39
CA LYS A 66 17.73 24.90 1.19
C LYS A 66 16.46 24.95 2.04
N THR A 67 15.42 24.20 1.66
CA THR A 67 14.11 24.17 2.33
C THR A 67 14.02 23.02 3.32
N LYS A 68 13.33 23.25 4.45
CA LYS A 68 13.05 22.20 5.43
C LYS A 68 12.15 21.11 4.84
N ILE A 69 12.50 19.84 5.06
CA ILE A 69 11.65 18.71 4.70
C ILE A 69 10.40 18.76 5.58
N SER A 70 9.22 18.71 4.93
CA SER A 70 7.93 18.68 5.61
C SER A 70 7.38 17.27 5.78
N ILE A 71 7.65 16.41 4.79
CA ILE A 71 7.16 15.02 4.74
C ILE A 71 8.31 14.12 4.36
N THR A 72 8.50 13.04 5.11
CA THR A 72 9.47 11.97 4.80
C THR A 72 8.71 10.66 4.67
N LEU A 73 8.65 10.08 3.47
CA LEU A 73 8.10 8.75 3.21
C LEU A 73 9.24 7.74 3.13
N ILE A 74 9.21 6.72 4.00
CA ILE A 74 10.18 5.61 4.02
C ILE A 74 9.55 4.39 3.36
N ALA A 75 10.05 4.04 2.17
CA ALA A 75 9.58 2.95 1.30
C ALA A 75 10.69 1.97 0.90
N ILE A 76 11.56 1.65 1.85
CA ILE A 76 12.70 0.72 1.70
C ILE A 76 12.36 -0.68 2.24
N LYS A 77 13.27 -1.64 2.00
CA LYS A 77 13.14 -2.99 2.58
C LYS A 77 13.41 -2.96 4.09
N PRO A 78 12.77 -3.85 4.88
CA PRO A 78 12.91 -3.87 6.34
C PRO A 78 14.34 -3.94 6.86
N ASN A 79 15.21 -4.71 6.19
CA ASN A 79 16.62 -4.88 6.55
C ASN A 79 17.49 -3.63 6.29
N GLN A 80 16.96 -2.60 5.65
CA GLN A 80 17.65 -1.34 5.38
C GLN A 80 17.28 -0.24 6.37
N LEU A 81 16.28 -0.47 7.23
CA LEU A 81 15.71 0.57 8.06
C LEU A 81 16.72 1.09 9.10
N ASP A 82 17.40 0.18 9.81
CA ASP A 82 18.31 0.55 10.88
C ASP A 82 19.50 1.38 10.36
N SER A 83 20.03 1.02 9.18
CA SER A 83 21.12 1.76 8.54
C SER A 83 20.71 3.11 7.94
N LEU A 84 19.41 3.38 7.80
CA LEU A 84 18.91 4.65 7.30
C LEU A 84 18.99 5.75 8.37
N PHE A 85 18.70 5.42 9.62
CA PHE A 85 18.59 6.40 10.71
C PHE A 85 19.93 6.82 11.27
N THR A 86 20.78 7.40 10.43
CA THR A 86 22.02 8.07 10.84
C THR A 86 21.73 9.39 11.56
N GLN A 87 22.74 9.95 12.25
CA GLN A 87 22.62 11.28 12.86
C GLN A 87 22.24 12.34 11.83
N GLU A 88 22.82 12.28 10.63
CA GLU A 88 22.55 13.18 9.51
C GLU A 88 21.09 13.07 9.06
N PHE A 89 20.57 11.84 8.85
CA PHE A 89 19.18 11.61 8.47
C PHE A 89 18.22 12.19 9.52
N ASN A 90 18.47 11.87 10.79
CA ASN A 90 17.63 12.36 11.90
C ASN A 90 17.64 13.89 11.98
N SER A 91 18.81 14.51 11.80
CA SER A 91 18.94 15.97 11.80
C SER A 91 18.15 16.63 10.67
N LYS A 92 18.26 16.11 9.44
CA LYS A 92 17.56 16.66 8.26
C LYS A 92 16.05 16.42 8.28
N THR A 93 15.58 15.36 8.94
CA THR A 93 14.16 14.97 8.96
C THR A 93 13.42 15.29 10.26
N LYS A 94 14.08 15.80 11.28
CA LYS A 94 13.53 16.04 12.64
C LYS A 94 12.23 16.85 12.70
N ASN A 95 11.98 17.70 11.71
CA ASN A 95 10.80 18.58 11.63
C ASN A 95 9.77 18.08 10.60
N SER A 96 10.00 16.93 9.97
CA SER A 96 9.07 16.32 9.02
C SER A 96 8.12 15.37 9.72
N ILE A 97 6.92 15.18 9.16
CA ILE A 97 6.16 13.96 9.44
C ILE A 97 6.88 12.78 8.80
N LEU A 98 7.31 11.83 9.63
CA LEU A 98 7.99 10.61 9.19
C LEU A 98 6.93 9.53 8.99
N ILE A 99 6.73 9.09 7.75
CA ILE A 99 5.75 8.08 7.36
C ILE A 99 6.53 6.83 6.93
N SER A 100 6.38 5.74 7.66
CA SER A 100 6.97 4.45 7.29
C SER A 100 5.91 3.50 6.75
N ILE A 101 6.13 2.99 5.53
CA ILE A 101 5.35 1.87 4.96
C ILE A 101 6.16 0.56 4.99
N VAL A 102 7.19 0.51 5.81
CA VAL A 102 8.09 -0.65 5.94
C VAL A 102 7.40 -1.76 6.72
N ALA A 103 7.30 -2.95 6.11
CA ALA A 103 6.69 -4.12 6.74
C ALA A 103 7.50 -4.58 7.97
N GLY A 104 6.81 -5.10 8.99
CA GLY A 104 7.44 -5.71 10.16
C GLY A 104 8.16 -4.77 11.12
N LYS A 105 8.11 -3.45 10.94
CA LYS A 105 8.76 -2.48 11.86
C LYS A 105 7.71 -1.70 12.65
N THR A 106 7.80 -1.75 13.98
CA THR A 106 6.80 -1.18 14.90
C THR A 106 6.97 0.32 15.10
N MET A 107 5.93 0.98 15.60
CA MET A 107 6.00 2.39 16.06
C MET A 107 7.09 2.58 17.13
N GLY A 108 7.25 1.61 18.03
CA GLY A 108 8.32 1.62 19.04
C GLY A 108 9.70 1.64 18.40
N THR A 109 9.94 0.81 17.38
CA THR A 109 11.17 0.80 16.59
C THR A 109 11.40 2.14 15.89
N LEU A 110 10.39 2.67 15.20
CA LEU A 110 10.48 3.95 14.50
C LEU A 110 10.79 5.11 15.46
N LYS A 111 10.13 5.14 16.62
CA LYS A 111 10.39 6.14 17.66
C LYS A 111 11.82 6.07 18.19
N LYS A 112 12.32 4.86 18.46
CA LYS A 112 13.70 4.65 18.93
C LYS A 112 14.72 5.12 17.90
N LEU A 113 14.55 4.75 16.64
CA LEU A 113 15.49 5.06 15.55
C LEU A 113 15.46 6.55 15.17
N SER A 114 14.28 7.19 15.13
CA SER A 114 14.12 8.59 14.72
C SER A 114 14.54 9.61 15.78
N GLY A 115 15.06 9.17 16.93
CA GLY A 115 15.47 10.05 18.01
C GLY A 115 14.30 10.86 18.58
N ASN A 116 14.41 12.20 18.52
CA ASN A 116 13.42 13.10 19.09
C ASN A 116 12.31 13.53 18.12
N ASN A 117 12.10 12.84 17.00
CA ASN A 117 11.01 13.19 16.10
C ASN A 117 9.65 12.93 16.79
N LYS A 118 8.81 13.98 16.84
CA LYS A 118 7.50 13.95 17.52
C LYS A 118 6.35 13.57 16.59
N ASP A 119 6.56 13.64 15.28
CA ASP A 119 5.55 13.40 14.25
C ASP A 119 5.91 12.14 13.44
N ILE A 120 5.37 11.02 13.85
CA ILE A 120 5.64 9.71 13.23
C ILE A 120 4.31 9.04 12.87
N ALA A 121 4.26 8.47 11.68
CA ALA A 121 3.19 7.60 11.23
C ALA A 121 3.76 6.25 10.76
N ARG A 122 3.14 5.17 11.20
CA ARG A 122 3.33 3.84 10.64
C ARG A 122 2.13 3.53 9.75
N ALA A 123 2.37 3.25 8.49
CA ALA A 123 1.32 2.87 7.56
C ALA A 123 1.62 1.50 6.94
N MET A 124 0.58 0.87 6.45
CA MET A 124 0.67 -0.34 5.63
C MET A 124 -0.24 -0.16 4.43
N THR A 125 0.22 -0.62 3.29
CA THR A 125 -0.49 -0.50 2.01
C THR A 125 -0.29 -1.78 1.18
N ASN A 126 -0.91 -1.83 0.00
CA ASN A 126 -0.81 -2.97 -0.91
C ASN A 126 -0.37 -2.56 -2.33
N THR A 127 -0.04 -3.53 -3.17
CA THR A 127 0.50 -3.30 -4.51
C THR A 127 -0.40 -2.50 -5.46
N PRO A 128 -1.75 -2.53 -5.38
CA PRO A 128 -2.62 -1.69 -6.22
C PRO A 128 -2.40 -0.17 -6.09
N VAL A 129 -1.61 0.33 -5.13
CA VAL A 129 -1.14 1.73 -5.11
C VAL A 129 -0.45 2.14 -6.42
N THR A 130 0.14 1.19 -7.13
CA THR A 130 0.83 1.44 -8.42
C THR A 130 -0.12 1.87 -9.54
N VAL A 131 -1.40 1.64 -9.37
CA VAL A 131 -2.47 2.02 -10.30
C VAL A 131 -3.52 2.94 -9.65
N GLY A 132 -3.22 3.50 -8.47
CA GLY A 132 -4.11 4.44 -7.79
C GLY A 132 -5.28 3.83 -7.02
N PHE A 133 -5.33 2.50 -6.92
CA PHE A 133 -6.39 1.74 -6.22
C PHE A 133 -5.85 1.00 -4.98
N GLY A 134 -4.86 1.58 -4.32
CA GLY A 134 -4.33 1.04 -3.09
C GLY A 134 -5.34 1.12 -1.94
N THR A 135 -5.19 0.19 -1.01
CA THR A 135 -5.83 0.28 0.30
C THR A 135 -4.74 0.40 1.35
N SER A 136 -4.88 1.37 2.23
CA SER A 136 -3.88 1.67 3.26
C SER A 136 -4.53 1.85 4.61
N ILE A 137 -3.80 1.52 5.68
CA ILE A 137 -4.11 1.99 7.02
C ILE A 137 -2.93 2.77 7.60
N ILE A 138 -3.23 3.71 8.48
CA ILE A 138 -2.23 4.55 9.12
C ILE A 138 -2.44 4.63 10.64
N TYR A 139 -1.36 4.45 11.38
CA TYR A 139 -1.29 4.62 12.83
C TYR A 139 -0.33 5.75 13.18
N PHE A 140 -0.76 6.69 14.01
CA PHE A 140 0.04 7.84 14.39
C PHE A 140 0.62 7.71 15.80
N LEU A 141 1.83 8.22 15.99
CA LEU A 141 2.36 8.48 17.32
C LEU A 141 1.46 9.52 18.03
N LYS A 142 1.19 9.35 19.32
CA LYS A 142 0.27 10.21 20.09
C LYS A 142 0.62 11.70 20.03
N THR A 143 1.90 12.01 19.86
CA THR A 143 2.41 13.38 19.76
C THR A 143 2.24 14.02 18.39
N THR A 144 1.86 13.23 17.37
CA THR A 144 1.72 13.72 15.98
C THR A 144 0.64 14.81 15.90
N THR A 145 1.01 15.96 15.38
CA THR A 145 0.13 17.12 15.25
C THR A 145 -0.98 16.87 14.22
N LYS A 146 -2.15 17.52 14.38
CA LYS A 146 -3.27 17.42 13.44
C LYS A 146 -2.85 17.80 12.00
N THR A 147 -2.04 18.85 11.87
CA THR A 147 -1.51 19.29 10.56
C THR A 147 -0.70 18.19 9.89
N ASN A 148 0.20 17.54 10.64
CA ASN A 148 1.05 16.47 10.10
C ASN A 148 0.26 15.17 9.84
N LYS A 149 -0.75 14.85 10.66
CA LYS A 149 -1.71 13.78 10.36
C LYS A 149 -2.39 14.01 9.01
N ASN A 150 -2.92 15.22 8.79
CA ASN A 150 -3.59 15.58 7.54
C ASN A 150 -2.65 15.47 6.33
N LYS A 151 -1.38 15.88 6.45
CA LYS A 151 -0.38 15.74 5.38
C LYS A 151 -0.12 14.27 5.04
N ALA A 152 0.09 13.42 6.07
CA ALA A 152 0.34 12.01 5.87
C ALA A 152 -0.86 11.28 5.24
N THR A 153 -2.07 11.52 5.76
CA THR A 153 -3.31 10.96 5.20
C THR A 153 -3.51 11.40 3.75
N HIS A 154 -3.28 12.70 3.46
CA HIS A 154 -3.43 13.21 2.10
C HIS A 154 -2.40 12.58 1.13
N LEU A 155 -1.14 12.39 1.56
CA LEU A 155 -0.13 11.72 0.75
C LEU A 155 -0.55 10.29 0.38
N LEU A 156 -1.05 9.53 1.36
CA LEU A 156 -1.51 8.15 1.12
C LEU A 156 -2.77 8.10 0.23
N ASN A 157 -3.67 9.07 0.37
CA ASN A 157 -4.87 9.16 -0.47
C ASN A 157 -4.57 9.45 -1.96
N LEU A 158 -3.36 9.91 -2.30
CA LEU A 158 -2.97 10.06 -3.71
C LEU A 158 -2.86 8.74 -4.46
N VAL A 159 -2.69 7.63 -3.73
CA VAL A 159 -2.49 6.29 -4.30
C VAL A 159 -3.62 5.31 -3.98
N GLY A 160 -4.71 5.80 -3.38
CA GLY A 160 -5.88 5.00 -3.04
C GLY A 160 -6.54 5.43 -1.74
N GLN A 161 -7.29 4.55 -1.11
CA GLN A 161 -7.99 4.82 0.14
C GLN A 161 -7.07 4.63 1.35
N VAL A 162 -7.24 5.46 2.39
CA VAL A 162 -6.54 5.31 3.67
C VAL A 162 -7.47 5.50 4.86
N ASP A 163 -7.36 4.62 5.86
CA ASP A 163 -8.09 4.68 7.11
C ASP A 163 -7.14 4.83 8.30
N GLU A 164 -7.43 5.80 9.20
CA GLU A 164 -6.70 5.95 10.47
C GLU A 164 -7.14 4.88 11.47
N ILE A 165 -6.19 4.18 12.05
CA ILE A 165 -6.46 3.17 13.09
C ILE A 165 -5.96 3.65 14.46
N LYS A 166 -6.69 3.24 15.52
CA LYS A 166 -6.36 3.58 16.92
C LYS A 166 -5.42 2.58 17.59
N ASN A 167 -5.32 1.37 17.05
CA ASN A 167 -4.50 0.29 17.61
C ASN A 167 -3.52 -0.23 16.57
N GLU A 168 -2.22 -0.11 16.87
CA GLU A 168 -1.14 -0.55 15.99
C GLU A 168 -1.23 -2.04 15.62
N LYS A 169 -1.77 -2.90 16.50
CA LYS A 169 -1.93 -4.35 16.25
C LYS A 169 -2.77 -4.66 15.01
N HIS A 170 -3.65 -3.72 14.60
CA HIS A 170 -4.43 -3.89 13.38
C HIS A 170 -3.58 -3.88 12.10
N ILE A 171 -2.33 -3.37 12.17
CA ILE A 171 -1.42 -3.39 11.02
C ILE A 171 -1.08 -4.82 10.61
N ASP A 172 -0.86 -5.73 11.55
CA ASP A 172 -0.55 -7.14 11.26
C ASP A 172 -1.76 -7.84 10.63
N THR A 173 -2.96 -7.58 11.16
CA THR A 173 -4.22 -8.07 10.58
C THR A 173 -4.46 -7.52 9.18
N PHE A 174 -4.25 -6.22 9.00
CA PHE A 174 -4.37 -5.57 7.69
C PHE A 174 -3.34 -6.13 6.69
N THR A 175 -2.10 -6.34 7.11
CA THR A 175 -1.06 -6.92 6.27
C THR A 175 -1.49 -8.28 5.73
N ALA A 176 -2.06 -9.12 6.59
CA ALA A 176 -2.54 -10.44 6.20
C ALA A 176 -3.77 -10.37 5.27
N LEU A 177 -4.76 -9.51 5.57
CA LEU A 177 -6.02 -9.44 4.82
C LEU A 177 -5.87 -8.66 3.51
N PHE A 178 -5.25 -7.49 3.56
CA PHE A 178 -5.26 -6.51 2.47
C PHE A 178 -3.88 -6.29 1.84
N GLY A 179 -2.81 -6.37 2.63
CA GLY A 179 -1.44 -6.35 2.13
C GLY A 179 -1.14 -7.55 1.24
N SER A 180 -1.52 -8.75 1.71
CA SER A 180 -1.41 -10.02 0.97
C SER A 180 -2.61 -10.27 0.04
N GLY A 181 -3.70 -9.55 0.19
CA GLY A 181 -4.95 -9.73 -0.55
C GLY A 181 -4.81 -9.81 -2.06
N PRO A 182 -3.98 -8.97 -2.72
CA PRO A 182 -3.75 -9.10 -4.16
C PRO A 182 -3.27 -10.49 -4.59
N ALA A 183 -2.40 -11.13 -3.79
CA ALA A 183 -1.93 -12.48 -4.11
C ALA A 183 -3.05 -13.53 -4.02
N TYR A 184 -4.00 -13.35 -3.10
CA TYR A 184 -5.17 -14.24 -3.00
C TYR A 184 -6.07 -14.12 -4.23
N LEU A 185 -6.26 -12.87 -4.70
CA LEU A 185 -7.03 -12.60 -5.91
C LEU A 185 -6.35 -13.20 -7.15
N TYR A 186 -5.02 -13.05 -7.28
CA TYR A 186 -4.27 -13.62 -8.40
C TYR A 186 -4.36 -15.15 -8.41
N LEU A 187 -4.25 -15.79 -7.25
CA LEU A 187 -4.45 -17.26 -7.16
C LEU A 187 -5.85 -17.69 -7.61
N LEU A 188 -6.89 -16.92 -7.25
CA LEU A 188 -8.26 -17.23 -7.73
C LEU A 188 -8.38 -17.06 -9.25
N ILE A 189 -7.73 -16.03 -9.82
CA ILE A 189 -7.68 -15.84 -11.28
C ILE A 189 -6.99 -17.02 -11.95
N GLU A 190 -5.84 -17.46 -11.42
CA GLU A 190 -5.10 -18.61 -11.93
C GLU A 190 -5.98 -19.89 -11.95
N ILE A 191 -6.56 -20.24 -10.79
CA ILE A 191 -7.42 -21.44 -10.66
C ILE A 191 -8.61 -21.39 -11.63
N TRP A 192 -9.29 -20.25 -11.72
CA TRP A 192 -10.45 -20.12 -12.58
C TRP A 192 -10.07 -20.14 -14.06
N SER A 193 -8.97 -19.51 -14.44
CA SER A 193 -8.46 -19.49 -15.82
C SER A 193 -8.01 -20.88 -16.28
N ASP A 194 -7.31 -21.63 -15.41
CA ASP A 194 -6.90 -23.01 -15.72
C ASP A 194 -8.10 -23.94 -15.89
N LEU A 195 -9.14 -23.77 -15.07
CA LEU A 195 -10.37 -24.53 -15.19
C LEU A 195 -11.09 -24.19 -16.51
N ALA A 196 -11.23 -22.93 -16.85
CA ALA A 196 -11.84 -22.47 -18.09
C ALA A 196 -11.08 -22.99 -19.32
N LYS A 197 -9.76 -22.98 -19.28
CA LYS A 197 -8.90 -23.55 -20.34
C LYS A 197 -9.11 -25.07 -20.49
N LYS A 198 -9.24 -25.79 -19.37
CA LYS A 198 -9.54 -27.25 -19.39
C LYS A 198 -10.86 -27.55 -20.08
N TYR A 199 -11.85 -26.65 -19.99
CA TYR A 199 -13.12 -26.75 -20.70
C TYR A 199 -13.10 -26.16 -22.13
N GLY A 200 -11.92 -25.88 -22.70
CA GLY A 200 -11.75 -25.46 -24.09
C GLY A 200 -11.87 -23.99 -24.38
N LEU A 201 -11.95 -23.11 -23.36
CA LEU A 201 -12.02 -21.67 -23.56
C LEU A 201 -10.62 -21.08 -23.79
N LYS A 202 -10.35 -20.56 -25.00
CA LYS A 202 -8.99 -20.15 -25.42
C LYS A 202 -8.47 -18.91 -24.69
N ASN A 203 -9.30 -17.89 -24.48
CA ASN A 203 -8.92 -16.62 -23.84
C ASN A 203 -9.35 -16.59 -22.36
N SER A 204 -9.10 -17.68 -21.65
CA SER A 204 -9.65 -17.93 -20.32
C SER A 204 -9.23 -16.87 -19.28
N GLU A 205 -7.96 -16.47 -19.27
CA GLU A 205 -7.46 -15.46 -18.32
C GLU A 205 -8.12 -14.09 -18.55
N GLU A 206 -8.18 -13.63 -19.80
CA GLU A 206 -8.83 -12.37 -20.15
C GLU A 206 -10.32 -12.37 -19.78
N MET A 207 -11.02 -13.48 -20.03
CA MET A 207 -12.44 -13.64 -19.68
C MET A 207 -12.66 -13.61 -18.18
N VAL A 208 -11.80 -14.26 -17.38
CA VAL A 208 -11.86 -14.24 -15.92
C VAL A 208 -11.58 -12.84 -15.38
N VAL A 209 -10.51 -12.19 -15.84
CA VAL A 209 -10.17 -10.81 -15.45
C VAL A 209 -11.30 -9.86 -15.78
N GLN A 210 -11.88 -9.95 -17.00
CA GLN A 210 -13.01 -9.11 -17.40
C GLN A 210 -14.26 -9.35 -16.54
N THR A 211 -14.54 -10.62 -16.20
CA THR A 211 -15.68 -10.97 -15.32
C THR A 211 -15.51 -10.40 -13.92
N MET A 212 -14.32 -10.55 -13.33
CA MET A 212 -14.03 -10.01 -12.00
C MET A 212 -14.09 -8.48 -12.00
N LEU A 213 -13.41 -7.82 -12.95
CA LEU A 213 -13.40 -6.37 -13.07
C LEU A 213 -14.81 -5.81 -13.26
N GLY A 214 -15.60 -6.39 -14.17
CA GLY A 214 -16.98 -5.97 -14.41
C GLY A 214 -17.86 -6.12 -13.18
N SER A 215 -17.71 -7.22 -12.44
CA SER A 215 -18.47 -7.46 -11.20
C SER A 215 -18.10 -6.47 -10.11
N LEU A 216 -16.81 -6.12 -9.95
CA LEU A 216 -16.36 -5.11 -9.00
C LEU A 216 -16.85 -3.71 -9.38
N LEU A 217 -16.79 -3.35 -10.67
CA LEU A 217 -17.30 -2.06 -11.15
C LEU A 217 -18.81 -1.95 -10.96
N LEU A 218 -19.56 -3.03 -11.17
CA LEU A 218 -20.99 -3.08 -10.92
C LEU A 218 -21.30 -2.82 -9.43
N LEU A 219 -20.58 -3.52 -8.53
CA LEU A 219 -20.72 -3.32 -7.09
C LEU A 219 -20.45 -1.86 -6.67
N LEU A 220 -19.40 -1.24 -7.21
CA LEU A 220 -19.09 0.17 -6.93
C LEU A 220 -20.12 1.14 -7.48
N LYS A 221 -20.70 0.83 -8.65
CA LYS A 221 -21.69 1.70 -9.33
C LYS A 221 -23.05 1.64 -8.66
N THR A 222 -23.53 0.45 -8.29
CA THR A 222 -24.87 0.25 -7.71
C THR A 222 -24.92 0.56 -6.22
N GLN A 223 -23.77 0.46 -5.53
CA GLN A 223 -23.66 0.53 -4.06
C GLN A 223 -24.49 -0.56 -3.35
N ASP A 224 -24.90 -1.59 -4.07
CA ASP A 224 -25.55 -2.76 -3.50
C ASP A 224 -24.59 -3.58 -2.64
N SER A 225 -25.14 -4.38 -1.72
CA SER A 225 -24.29 -5.33 -0.98
C SER A 225 -23.84 -6.48 -1.88
N PRO A 226 -22.64 -7.07 -1.64
CA PRO A 226 -22.23 -8.28 -2.35
C PRO A 226 -23.25 -9.43 -2.25
N LYS A 227 -23.97 -9.52 -1.14
CA LYS A 227 -25.05 -10.49 -0.91
C LYS A 227 -26.23 -10.24 -1.86
N SER A 228 -26.64 -8.99 -2.05
CA SER A 228 -27.74 -8.61 -2.93
C SER A 228 -27.39 -8.92 -4.39
N LEU A 229 -26.23 -8.48 -4.87
CA LEU A 229 -25.79 -8.76 -6.25
C LEU A 229 -25.65 -10.26 -6.52
N ARG A 230 -25.11 -11.02 -5.56
CA ARG A 230 -25.04 -12.46 -5.67
C ARG A 230 -26.43 -13.11 -5.79
N ALA A 231 -27.40 -12.67 -4.98
CA ALA A 231 -28.77 -13.17 -5.07
C ALA A 231 -29.41 -12.83 -6.42
N GLY A 232 -29.16 -11.64 -6.96
CA GLY A 232 -29.68 -11.20 -8.26
C GLY A 232 -29.25 -12.05 -9.46
N VAL A 233 -28.11 -12.75 -9.35
CA VAL A 233 -27.60 -13.66 -10.40
C VAL A 233 -27.79 -15.14 -10.06
N THR A 234 -28.58 -15.46 -9.01
CA THR A 234 -28.82 -16.82 -8.53
C THR A 234 -30.28 -17.19 -8.70
N SER A 235 -30.64 -17.75 -9.84
CA SER A 235 -32.00 -18.28 -10.08
C SER A 235 -32.16 -19.67 -9.47
N LYS A 236 -33.37 -19.98 -9.02
CA LYS A 236 -33.73 -21.30 -8.48
C LYS A 236 -33.54 -22.37 -9.54
N GLY A 237 -32.83 -23.45 -9.21
CA GLY A 237 -32.48 -24.52 -10.13
C GLY A 237 -31.41 -24.17 -11.17
N GLY A 238 -30.82 -22.97 -11.10
CA GLY A 238 -29.82 -22.51 -12.06
C GLY A 238 -28.41 -23.00 -11.78
N THR A 239 -27.50 -22.78 -12.74
CA THR A 239 -26.08 -23.16 -12.66
C THR A 239 -25.37 -22.44 -11.52
N THR A 240 -25.73 -21.18 -11.26
CA THR A 240 -25.14 -20.39 -10.16
C THR A 240 -25.52 -20.97 -8.81
N GLU A 241 -26.78 -21.37 -8.61
CA GLU A 241 -27.23 -22.01 -7.36
C GLU A 241 -26.48 -23.30 -7.10
N ALA A 242 -26.33 -24.17 -8.12
CA ALA A 242 -25.60 -25.42 -8.00
C ALA A 242 -24.12 -25.22 -7.61
N ALA A 243 -23.45 -24.24 -8.23
CA ALA A 243 -22.06 -23.91 -7.91
C ALA A 243 -21.92 -23.32 -6.51
N LEU A 244 -22.79 -22.36 -6.12
CA LEU A 244 -22.78 -21.76 -4.80
C LEU A 244 -23.09 -22.74 -3.68
N ALA A 245 -23.96 -23.73 -3.92
CA ALA A 245 -24.25 -24.79 -2.96
C ALA A 245 -22.96 -25.57 -2.60
N GLU A 246 -22.12 -25.89 -3.59
CA GLU A 246 -20.86 -26.58 -3.31
C GLU A 246 -19.83 -25.67 -2.63
N PHE A 247 -19.66 -24.39 -3.06
CA PHE A 247 -18.76 -23.44 -2.41
C PHE A 247 -19.11 -23.18 -0.94
N THR A 248 -20.42 -23.19 -0.60
CA THR A 248 -20.88 -22.90 0.77
C THR A 248 -21.12 -24.14 1.62
N LYS A 249 -21.05 -25.34 1.04
CA LYS A 249 -21.24 -26.62 1.71
C LYS A 249 -20.35 -26.73 2.95
N ASN A 250 -20.95 -27.03 4.10
CA ASN A 250 -20.24 -27.13 5.36
C ASN A 250 -19.37 -25.91 5.73
N ASN A 251 -19.64 -24.73 5.16
CA ASN A 251 -18.81 -23.52 5.25
C ASN A 251 -17.35 -23.74 4.82
N ASN A 252 -17.09 -24.61 3.85
CA ASN A 252 -15.73 -25.00 3.46
C ASN A 252 -14.90 -23.81 2.99
N LEU A 253 -15.44 -22.98 2.09
CA LEU A 253 -14.72 -21.79 1.60
C LEU A 253 -14.38 -20.82 2.73
N GLN A 254 -15.32 -20.56 3.64
CA GLN A 254 -15.08 -19.69 4.80
C GLN A 254 -14.03 -20.27 5.73
N LYS A 255 -14.07 -21.58 6.01
CA LYS A 255 -13.08 -22.27 6.86
C LYS A 255 -11.69 -22.21 6.24
N LEU A 256 -11.57 -22.44 4.94
CA LEU A 256 -10.30 -22.36 4.21
C LEU A 256 -9.73 -20.93 4.28
N PHE A 257 -10.55 -19.94 3.96
CA PHE A 257 -10.12 -18.54 3.99
C PHE A 257 -9.70 -18.09 5.39
N LYS A 258 -10.50 -18.42 6.42
CA LYS A 258 -10.19 -18.17 7.83
C LYS A 258 -8.86 -18.79 8.23
N THR A 259 -8.62 -20.04 7.86
CA THR A 259 -7.38 -20.77 8.21
C THR A 259 -6.16 -20.13 7.54
N ALA A 260 -6.25 -19.81 6.25
CA ALA A 260 -5.18 -19.18 5.49
C ALA A 260 -4.81 -17.81 6.08
N VAL A 261 -5.82 -16.94 6.30
CA VAL A 261 -5.62 -15.61 6.87
C VAL A 261 -5.08 -15.69 8.30
N SER A 262 -5.55 -16.63 9.13
CA SER A 262 -5.02 -16.79 10.50
C SER A 262 -3.53 -17.14 10.50
N LYS A 263 -3.06 -17.98 9.58
CA LYS A 263 -1.63 -18.27 9.40
C LYS A 263 -0.85 -17.03 8.96
N ALA A 264 -1.40 -16.24 8.06
CA ALA A 264 -0.78 -14.99 7.59
C ALA A 264 -0.67 -13.94 8.73
N ILE A 265 -1.72 -13.77 9.55
CA ILE A 265 -1.70 -12.88 10.73
C ILE A 265 -0.61 -13.32 11.72
N LYS A 266 -0.53 -14.63 12.02
CA LYS A 266 0.51 -15.17 12.91
C LYS A 266 1.91 -14.87 12.36
N ARG A 267 2.12 -15.02 11.05
CA ARG A 267 3.40 -14.72 10.40
C ARG A 267 3.73 -13.23 10.43
N ALA A 268 2.76 -12.36 10.17
CA ALA A 268 2.94 -10.91 10.26
C ALA A 268 3.38 -10.48 11.68
N GLY A 269 2.74 -11.00 12.71
CA GLY A 269 3.10 -10.74 14.11
C GLY A 269 4.51 -11.26 14.49
N THR A 270 4.99 -12.35 13.89
CA THR A 270 6.38 -12.80 14.09
C THR A 270 7.39 -11.85 13.44
N LEU A 271 7.09 -11.38 12.23
CA LEU A 271 7.95 -10.42 11.52
C LEU A 271 8.02 -9.06 12.20
N SER A 272 6.98 -8.67 12.92
CA SER A 272 6.96 -7.41 13.68
C SER A 272 7.78 -7.47 14.98
N LYS A 273 8.20 -8.67 15.42
CA LYS A 273 9.02 -8.87 16.63
C LYS A 273 10.51 -9.05 16.30
N SER A 274 10.85 -9.33 15.06
CA SER A 274 12.23 -9.42 14.54
C SER A 274 12.71 -8.04 14.04
#